data_148b3fe0c73b14ea463f9829f2f1e13a
#
_entry.id   148b3fe0c73b14ea463f9829f2f1e13a
#
_cell.length_a   1.000
_cell.length_b   1.000
_cell.length_c   1.000
_cell.angle_alpha   90.00
_cell.angle_beta   90.00
_cell.angle_gamma   90.00
#
_symmetry.space_group_name_H-M   'P 1'
#
loop_
_entity.id
_entity.type
_entity.pdbx_description
1 polymer ?
#
loop_
_entity_poly.entity_id
_entity_poly.type
_entity_poly.pdbx_seq_one_letter_code
_entity_poly.pdbx_strand_id
1 'polypeptide(L)'
;MEAIVVWYLRMSLVYLVVGSAVGFGMILWPDEAGYFIPLHVHVNLLGFMAMMIYGVGYHILPKFSGRHVYSPRIMKVQFWSGNAGLIGMAAAWPFIISGEGGLFGGILIMASVITFVSVFLFAVNILKTIKSV
;
A
#
# COMPACT_ATOMS: atom_id res chain seq x y z
N MET A 1 -7.66 -0.17 20.50
CA MET A 1 -6.94 -0.12 19.19
C MET A 1 -7.08 1.28 18.63
N GLU A 2 -6.00 1.92 18.18
CA GLU A 2 -6.10 3.26 17.61
C GLU A 2 -6.95 3.25 16.33
N ALA A 3 -7.76 4.29 16.11
CA ALA A 3 -8.67 4.36 14.96
C ALA A 3 -7.94 4.19 13.61
N ILE A 4 -6.72 4.73 13.48
CA ILE A 4 -5.93 4.60 12.26
C ILE A 4 -5.49 3.15 11.98
N VAL A 5 -5.22 2.35 13.01
CA VAL A 5 -4.90 0.93 12.88
C VAL A 5 -6.09 0.16 12.29
N VAL A 6 -7.31 0.50 12.75
CA VAL A 6 -8.54 -0.08 12.17
C VAL A 6 -8.66 0.26 10.69
N TRP A 7 -8.30 1.47 10.29
CA TRP A 7 -8.31 1.87 8.88
C TRP A 7 -7.29 1.11 8.03
N TYR A 8 -6.08 0.84 8.54
CA TYR A 8 -5.12 -0.04 7.86
C TYR A 8 -5.73 -1.41 7.57
N LEU A 9 -6.35 -2.04 8.58
CA LEU A 9 -6.95 -3.36 8.45
C LEU A 9 -8.16 -3.36 7.50
N ARG A 10 -9.02 -2.35 7.58
CA ARG A 10 -10.17 -2.21 6.66
C ARG A 10 -9.71 -2.03 5.21
N MET A 11 -8.77 -1.13 4.98
CA MET A 11 -8.26 -0.89 3.63
C MET A 11 -7.53 -2.11 3.06
N SER A 12 -6.80 -2.86 3.87
CA SER A 12 -6.19 -4.11 3.41
C SER A 12 -7.22 -5.11 2.90
N LEU A 13 -8.34 -5.28 3.62
CA LEU A 13 -9.42 -6.18 3.18
C LEU A 13 -10.13 -5.67 1.92
N VAL A 14 -10.33 -4.36 1.78
CA VAL A 14 -10.85 -3.76 0.54
C VAL A 14 -9.92 -4.07 -0.63
N TYR A 15 -8.62 -3.87 -0.46
CA TYR A 15 -7.64 -4.18 -1.50
C TYR A 15 -7.55 -5.68 -1.84
N LEU A 16 -7.73 -6.56 -0.85
CA LEU A 16 -7.82 -8.00 -1.10
C LEU A 16 -8.98 -8.33 -2.04
N VAL A 17 -10.15 -7.76 -1.76
CA VAL A 17 -11.35 -7.99 -2.61
C VAL A 17 -11.13 -7.42 -4.01
N VAL A 18 -10.61 -6.19 -4.11
CA VAL A 18 -10.31 -5.55 -5.41
C VAL A 18 -9.26 -6.35 -6.18
N GLY A 19 -8.16 -6.71 -5.55
CA GLY A 19 -7.09 -7.50 -6.18
C GLY A 19 -7.59 -8.87 -6.66
N SER A 20 -8.42 -9.55 -5.84
CA SER A 20 -9.03 -10.82 -6.22
C SER A 20 -10.00 -10.66 -7.40
N ALA A 21 -10.80 -9.59 -7.42
CA ALA A 21 -11.71 -9.31 -8.54
C ALA A 21 -10.95 -9.02 -9.84
N VAL A 22 -9.85 -8.26 -9.78
CA VAL A 22 -8.98 -8.03 -10.93
C VAL A 22 -8.40 -9.36 -11.43
N GLY A 23 -7.86 -10.19 -10.52
CA GLY A 23 -7.33 -11.51 -10.88
C GLY A 23 -8.37 -12.43 -11.51
N PHE A 24 -9.60 -12.42 -11.01
CA PHE A 24 -10.71 -13.16 -11.62
C PHE A 24 -11.05 -12.61 -13.02
N GLY A 25 -11.08 -11.28 -13.18
CA GLY A 25 -11.27 -10.66 -14.50
C GLY A 25 -10.21 -11.08 -15.50
N MET A 26 -8.93 -11.16 -15.09
CA MET A 26 -7.85 -11.62 -15.98
C MET A 26 -8.04 -13.05 -16.49
N ILE A 27 -8.73 -13.90 -15.73
CA ILE A 27 -9.07 -15.28 -16.16
C ILE A 27 -10.20 -15.24 -17.21
N LEU A 28 -11.20 -14.35 -17.03
CA LEU A 28 -12.34 -14.22 -17.94
C LEU A 28 -11.96 -13.57 -19.27
N TRP A 29 -10.99 -12.65 -19.26
CA TRP A 29 -10.52 -11.92 -20.44
C TRP A 29 -8.99 -12.07 -20.58
N PRO A 30 -8.51 -13.25 -21.00
CA PRO A 30 -7.07 -13.56 -21.03
C PRO A 30 -6.29 -12.68 -22.01
N ASP A 31 -6.90 -12.22 -23.10
CA ASP A 31 -6.26 -11.34 -24.08
C ASP A 31 -5.93 -9.96 -23.50
N GLU A 32 -6.71 -9.50 -22.53
CA GLU A 32 -6.52 -8.22 -21.84
C GLU A 32 -5.69 -8.36 -20.53
N ALA A 33 -5.42 -9.58 -20.11
CA ALA A 33 -4.78 -9.85 -18.80
C ALA A 33 -3.45 -9.10 -18.64
N GLY A 34 -2.66 -8.99 -19.71
CA GLY A 34 -1.37 -8.30 -19.69
C GLY A 34 -1.44 -6.84 -19.19
N TYR A 35 -2.52 -6.14 -19.49
CA TYR A 35 -2.74 -4.76 -19.04
C TYR A 35 -2.97 -4.65 -17.53
N PHE A 36 -3.48 -5.70 -16.91
CA PHE A 36 -3.89 -5.68 -15.50
C PHE A 36 -2.90 -6.38 -14.56
N ILE A 37 -1.87 -7.07 -15.07
CA ILE A 37 -0.86 -7.73 -14.24
C ILE A 37 -0.22 -6.77 -13.21
N PRO A 38 0.31 -5.59 -13.60
CA PRO A 38 0.91 -4.68 -12.63
C PRO A 38 -0.09 -4.18 -11.59
N LEU A 39 -1.33 -3.87 -12.01
CA LEU A 39 -2.40 -3.47 -11.12
C LEU A 39 -2.70 -4.57 -10.10
N HIS A 40 -2.93 -5.81 -10.58
CA HIS A 40 -3.22 -6.96 -9.72
C HIS A 40 -2.11 -7.18 -8.69
N VAL A 41 -0.86 -7.17 -9.12
CA VAL A 41 0.30 -7.40 -8.25
C VAL A 41 0.41 -6.30 -7.18
N HIS A 42 0.37 -5.02 -7.58
CA HIS A 42 0.55 -3.91 -6.63
C HIS A 42 -0.61 -3.78 -5.64
N VAL A 43 -1.85 -4.00 -6.07
CA VAL A 43 -3.02 -3.99 -5.19
C VAL A 43 -2.94 -5.11 -4.15
N ASN A 44 -2.48 -6.30 -4.54
CA ASN A 44 -2.32 -7.40 -3.58
C ASN A 44 -1.10 -7.22 -2.66
N LEU A 45 0.06 -6.81 -3.19
CA LEU A 45 1.27 -6.70 -2.37
C LEU A 45 1.26 -5.43 -1.50
N LEU A 46 1.00 -4.27 -2.09
CA LEU A 46 1.07 -3.00 -1.37
C LEU A 46 -0.27 -2.62 -0.73
N GLY A 47 -1.38 -2.97 -1.36
CA GLY A 47 -2.71 -2.73 -0.82
C GLY A 47 -3.08 -3.74 0.25
N PHE A 48 -3.12 -5.03 -0.06
CA PHE A 48 -3.53 -6.03 0.91
C PHE A 48 -2.40 -6.38 1.89
N MET A 49 -1.30 -6.97 1.42
CA MET A 49 -0.28 -7.51 2.31
C MET A 49 0.41 -6.42 3.13
N ALA A 50 0.90 -5.36 2.49
CA ALA A 50 1.62 -4.32 3.21
C ALA A 50 0.71 -3.56 4.19
N MET A 51 -0.51 -3.18 3.81
CA MET A 51 -1.43 -2.51 4.73
C MET A 51 -1.81 -3.41 5.91
N MET A 52 -1.96 -4.72 5.70
CA MET A 52 -2.20 -5.68 6.78
C MET A 52 -1.00 -5.74 7.71
N ILE A 53 0.21 -5.86 7.18
CA ILE A 53 1.46 -5.87 7.96
C ILE A 53 1.60 -4.57 8.76
N TYR A 54 1.32 -3.41 8.16
CA TYR A 54 1.38 -2.12 8.84
C TYR A 54 0.37 -2.04 9.99
N GLY A 55 -0.89 -2.42 9.74
CA GLY A 55 -1.94 -2.39 10.74
C GLY A 55 -1.63 -3.31 11.93
N VAL A 56 -1.28 -4.57 11.64
CA VAL A 56 -0.90 -5.55 12.66
C VAL A 56 0.38 -5.14 13.37
N GLY A 57 1.39 -4.68 12.64
CA GLY A 57 2.66 -4.23 13.18
C GLY A 57 2.50 -3.06 14.16
N TYR A 58 1.75 -2.03 13.79
CA TYR A 58 1.45 -0.91 14.68
C TYR A 58 0.63 -1.29 15.91
N HIS A 59 -0.16 -2.37 15.82
CA HIS A 59 -0.94 -2.85 16.95
C HIS A 59 -0.11 -3.71 17.92
N ILE A 60 0.72 -4.60 17.38
CA ILE A 60 1.37 -5.67 18.16
C ILE A 60 2.75 -5.25 18.64
N LEU A 61 3.61 -4.67 17.77
CA LEU A 61 5.01 -4.40 18.09
C LEU A 61 5.21 -3.42 19.26
N PRO A 62 4.42 -2.33 19.39
CA PRO A 62 4.51 -1.46 20.57
C PRO A 62 4.18 -2.21 21.86
N LYS A 63 3.18 -3.11 21.84
CA LYS A 63 2.78 -3.89 23.02
C LYS A 63 3.88 -4.86 23.45
N PHE A 64 4.50 -5.57 22.50
CA PHE A 64 5.63 -6.46 22.83
C PHE A 64 6.84 -5.70 23.37
N SER A 65 7.05 -4.46 22.92
CA SER A 65 8.13 -3.61 23.40
C SER A 65 7.79 -2.87 24.69
N GLY A 66 6.59 -3.01 25.24
CA GLY A 66 6.11 -2.26 26.43
C GLY A 66 6.09 -0.75 26.22
N ARG A 67 5.94 -0.27 24.98
CA ARG A 67 6.06 1.14 24.59
C ARG A 67 4.88 1.60 23.75
N HIS A 68 4.70 2.91 23.66
CA HIS A 68 3.80 3.51 22.68
C HIS A 68 4.50 3.63 21.32
N VAL A 69 3.71 3.71 20.24
CA VAL A 69 4.23 4.03 18.90
C VAL A 69 5.04 5.32 18.95
N TYR A 70 6.23 5.31 18.36
CA TYR A 70 7.14 6.47 18.37
C TYR A 70 6.46 7.75 17.87
N SER A 71 5.72 7.70 16.76
CA SER A 71 4.99 8.85 16.25
C SER A 71 3.65 8.47 15.61
N PRO A 72 2.52 8.75 16.28
CA PRO A 72 1.19 8.60 15.67
C PRO A 72 0.96 9.49 14.44
N ARG A 73 1.68 10.63 14.34
CA ARG A 73 1.62 11.50 13.15
C ARG A 73 2.24 10.82 11.93
N ILE A 74 3.42 10.22 12.08
CA ILE A 74 4.08 9.45 11.01
C ILE A 74 3.17 8.31 10.56
N MET A 75 2.53 7.60 11.47
CA MET A 75 1.59 6.52 11.15
C MET A 75 0.42 7.00 10.27
N LYS A 76 -0.14 8.19 10.55
CA LYS A 76 -1.22 8.79 9.74
C LYS A 76 -0.71 9.23 8.35
N VAL A 77 0.43 9.92 8.30
CA VAL A 77 1.04 10.36 7.03
C VAL A 77 1.36 9.16 6.15
N GLN A 78 1.94 8.13 6.74
CA GLN A 78 2.25 6.86 6.05
C GLN A 78 1.00 6.19 5.49
N PHE A 79 -0.11 6.15 6.24
CA PHE A 79 -1.36 5.59 5.76
C PHE A 79 -1.86 6.32 4.51
N TRP A 80 -1.94 7.63 4.55
CA TRP A 80 -2.45 8.43 3.44
C TRP A 80 -1.52 8.42 2.23
N SER A 81 -0.21 8.55 2.44
CA SER A 81 0.77 8.47 1.34
C SER A 81 0.80 7.09 0.69
N GLY A 82 0.72 6.01 1.46
CA GLY A 82 0.65 4.65 0.91
C GLY A 82 -0.58 4.42 0.04
N ASN A 83 -1.76 4.87 0.50
CA ASN A 83 -2.99 4.78 -0.29
C ASN A 83 -2.93 5.67 -1.55
N ALA A 84 -2.50 6.94 -1.41
CA ALA A 84 -2.40 7.85 -2.55
C ALA A 84 -1.41 7.35 -3.61
N GLY A 85 -0.24 6.85 -3.19
CA GLY A 85 0.74 6.27 -4.09
C GLY A 85 0.21 5.03 -4.81
N LEU A 86 -0.41 4.09 -4.08
CA LEU A 86 -0.98 2.88 -4.69
C LEU A 86 -2.09 3.21 -5.69
N ILE A 87 -3.01 4.12 -5.35
CA ILE A 87 -4.09 4.53 -6.25
C ILE A 87 -3.53 5.22 -7.49
N GLY A 88 -2.52 6.10 -7.34
CA GLY A 88 -1.85 6.75 -8.46
C GLY A 88 -1.16 5.76 -9.40
N MET A 89 -0.48 4.76 -8.85
CA MET A 89 0.14 3.68 -9.63
C MET A 89 -0.94 2.85 -10.36
N ALA A 90 -1.99 2.45 -9.66
CA ALA A 90 -3.10 1.67 -10.20
C ALA A 90 -3.79 2.39 -11.38
N ALA A 91 -3.99 3.71 -11.25
CA ALA A 91 -4.59 4.52 -12.28
C ALA A 91 -3.68 4.73 -13.50
N ALA A 92 -2.36 4.82 -13.31
CA ALA A 92 -1.42 5.12 -14.39
C ALA A 92 -1.06 3.90 -15.26
N TRP A 93 -0.97 2.70 -14.68
CA TRP A 93 -0.49 1.50 -15.36
C TRP A 93 -1.23 1.15 -16.66
N PRO A 94 -2.57 1.12 -16.74
CA PRO A 94 -3.25 0.77 -17.96
C PRO A 94 -2.89 1.68 -19.14
N PHE A 95 -2.73 2.97 -18.90
CA PHE A 95 -2.36 3.96 -19.92
C PHE A 95 -0.90 3.83 -20.37
N ILE A 96 0.01 3.49 -19.45
CA ILE A 96 1.41 3.22 -19.80
C ILE A 96 1.50 2.03 -20.75
N ILE A 97 0.81 0.94 -20.45
CA ILE A 97 0.87 -0.29 -21.26
C ILE A 97 0.21 -0.05 -22.64
N SER A 98 -0.83 0.79 -22.72
CA SER A 98 -1.44 1.17 -24.00
C SER A 98 -0.60 2.15 -24.84
N GLY A 99 0.57 2.56 -24.36
CA GLY A 99 1.51 3.43 -25.08
C GLY A 99 1.38 4.93 -24.76
N GLU A 100 0.51 5.33 -23.84
CA GLU A 100 0.34 6.72 -23.41
C GLU A 100 1.33 7.10 -22.28
N GLY A 101 2.63 7.00 -22.56
CA GLY A 101 3.68 7.16 -21.56
C GLY A 101 3.91 8.57 -21.00
N GLY A 102 3.47 9.64 -21.69
CA GLY A 102 3.80 11.02 -21.33
C GLY A 102 3.38 11.43 -19.92
N LEU A 103 2.15 11.94 -19.77
CA LEU A 103 1.60 12.37 -18.47
C LEU A 103 1.52 11.22 -17.48
N PHE A 104 1.05 10.05 -17.92
CA PHE A 104 0.88 8.88 -17.05
C PHE A 104 2.22 8.33 -16.55
N GLY A 105 3.30 8.45 -17.33
CA GLY A 105 4.67 8.13 -16.87
C GLY A 105 5.10 9.01 -15.71
N GLY A 106 4.83 10.31 -15.78
CA GLY A 106 5.07 11.24 -14.68
C GLY A 106 4.25 10.89 -13.42
N ILE A 107 2.97 10.59 -13.58
CA ILE A 107 2.09 10.15 -12.47
C ILE A 107 2.62 8.86 -11.84
N LEU A 108 3.03 7.88 -12.63
CA LEU A 108 3.57 6.62 -12.14
C LEU A 108 4.83 6.83 -11.31
N ILE A 109 5.78 7.65 -11.79
CA ILE A 109 7.00 7.95 -11.07
C ILE A 109 6.69 8.63 -9.74
N MET A 110 5.86 9.67 -9.74
CA MET A 110 5.46 10.39 -8.52
C MET A 110 4.77 9.47 -7.52
N ALA A 111 3.82 8.66 -7.98
CA ALA A 111 3.10 7.70 -7.14
C ALA A 111 4.04 6.63 -6.55
N SER A 112 5.02 6.17 -7.33
CA SER A 112 6.04 5.21 -6.86
C SER A 112 6.93 5.82 -5.78
N VAL A 113 7.37 7.08 -5.94
CA VAL A 113 8.15 7.81 -4.93
C VAL A 113 7.33 7.96 -3.63
N ILE A 114 6.06 8.36 -3.74
CA ILE A 114 5.17 8.51 -2.59
C ILE A 114 5.00 7.17 -1.86
N THR A 115 4.82 6.08 -2.60
CA THR A 115 4.72 4.73 -2.04
C THR A 115 6.02 4.31 -1.34
N PHE A 116 7.17 4.56 -1.96
CA PHE A 116 8.49 4.27 -1.35
C PHE A 116 8.68 5.05 -0.04
N VAL A 117 8.34 6.35 -0.03
CA VAL A 117 8.37 7.17 1.19
C VAL A 117 7.46 6.59 2.27
N SER A 118 6.26 6.13 1.91
CA SER A 118 5.35 5.47 2.85
C SER A 118 5.98 4.24 3.50
N VAL A 119 6.60 3.35 2.72
CA VAL A 119 7.30 2.17 3.23
C VAL A 119 8.44 2.56 4.18
N PHE A 120 9.23 3.56 3.78
CA PHE A 120 10.34 4.07 4.60
C PHE A 120 9.86 4.67 5.92
N LEU A 121 8.76 5.43 5.91
CA LEU A 121 8.14 5.99 7.12
C LEU A 121 7.70 4.88 8.10
N PHE A 122 7.13 3.78 7.59
CA PHE A 122 6.82 2.62 8.43
C PHE A 122 8.06 2.05 9.10
N ALA A 123 9.09 1.77 8.32
CA ALA A 123 10.33 1.21 8.83
C ALA A 123 10.95 2.09 9.92
N VAL A 124 11.07 3.41 9.67
CA VAL A 124 11.60 4.36 10.65
C VAL A 124 10.75 4.40 11.92
N ASN A 125 9.44 4.46 11.78
CA ASN A 125 8.53 4.57 12.92
C ASN A 125 8.57 3.32 13.80
N ILE A 126 8.58 2.14 13.18
CA ILE A 126 8.65 0.85 13.91
C ILE A 126 10.04 0.64 14.52
N LEU A 127 11.13 0.87 13.79
CA LEU A 127 12.48 0.72 14.34
C LEU A 127 12.71 1.62 15.55
N LYS A 128 12.16 2.84 15.55
CA LYS A 128 12.20 3.73 16.71
C LYS A 128 11.28 3.29 17.86
N THR A 129 10.23 2.55 17.56
CA THR A 129 9.30 2.01 18.56
C THR A 129 9.88 0.81 19.28
N ILE A 130 10.53 -0.12 18.55
CA ILE A 130 11.04 -1.40 19.08
C ILE A 130 12.51 -1.34 19.53
N LYS A 131 13.05 -0.17 19.84
CA LYS A 131 14.43 -0.07 20.35
C LYS A 131 14.65 -1.07 21.49
N SER A 132 15.75 -1.84 21.38
CA SER A 132 16.25 -2.66 22.48
C SER A 132 16.48 -1.81 23.74
N VAL A 133 16.17 -2.38 24.88
CA VAL A 133 16.50 -1.84 26.20
C VAL A 133 18.00 -1.83 26.37
#